data_e8aa77813ec5ab235f2eb9892192b70b
#
_entry.id   e8aa77813ec5ab235f2eb9892192b70b
#
_cell.length_a   1.000
_cell.length_b   1.000
_cell.length_c   1.000
_cell.angle_alpha   90.00
_cell.angle_beta   90.00
_cell.angle_gamma   90.00
#
_symmetry.space_group_name_H-M   'P 1'
#
loop_
_entity.id
_entity.type
_entity.pdbx_description
1 polymer ?
#
loop_
_entity_poly.entity_id
_entity_poly.type
_entity_poly.pdbx_seq_one_letter_code
_entity_poly.pdbx_strand_id
1 'polypeptide(L)'
;RYQIQPEFFDFLNDAPLVSEAIGNEWYRLFLQALVARQMAKNNITENYFARQYGLAGVLLTGKPLAFYRSEIIRLAFSGDRYREVLPYYIQFLQNKEFTAYDAKVTDLYEKIARVAPGTPAPTFTAEDAEGKAVSLAQLRGKIVYLNFWASWCSACLKKMDMFSDYASELNRNGVEIVNISIDENAGNWRNAFCASASPRAATA
;
A
#
# COMPACT_ATOMS: atom_id res chain seq x y z
N ARG A 1 -17.32 -3.96 -27.53
CA ARG A 1 -17.20 -4.53 -26.15
C ARG A 1 -18.17 -5.70 -26.09
N TYR A 2 -17.65 -6.93 -26.04
CA TYR A 2 -18.48 -8.09 -25.77
C TYR A 2 -18.89 -8.03 -24.29
N GLN A 3 -20.19 -7.92 -24.02
CA GLN A 3 -20.74 -8.11 -22.69
C GLN A 3 -20.88 -9.62 -22.47
N ILE A 4 -20.02 -10.17 -21.61
CA ILE A 4 -20.15 -11.57 -21.17
C ILE A 4 -21.37 -11.62 -20.26
N GLN A 5 -22.37 -12.44 -20.65
CA GLN A 5 -23.58 -12.61 -19.85
C GLN A 5 -23.25 -13.22 -18.48
N PRO A 6 -23.90 -12.77 -17.40
CA PRO A 6 -23.65 -13.28 -16.04
C PRO A 6 -23.74 -14.82 -15.94
N GLU A 7 -24.66 -15.41 -16.69
CA GLU A 7 -24.92 -16.87 -16.73
C GLU A 7 -23.75 -17.67 -17.30
N PHE A 8 -22.90 -17.05 -18.11
CA PHE A 8 -21.70 -17.71 -18.66
C PHE A 8 -20.80 -18.30 -17.56
N PHE A 9 -20.86 -17.72 -16.37
CA PHE A 9 -20.04 -18.15 -15.24
C PHE A 9 -20.78 -19.09 -14.27
N ASP A 10 -22.01 -19.55 -14.57
CA ASP A 10 -22.78 -20.37 -13.62
C ASP A 10 -22.13 -21.72 -13.29
N PHE A 11 -21.31 -22.26 -14.21
CA PHE A 11 -20.51 -23.46 -13.96
C PHE A 11 -19.52 -23.27 -12.78
N LEU A 12 -19.15 -22.05 -12.42
CA LEU A 12 -18.24 -21.78 -11.29
C LEU A 12 -18.90 -22.09 -9.93
N ASN A 13 -20.24 -22.13 -9.85
CA ASN A 13 -20.92 -22.44 -8.60
C ASN A 13 -20.72 -23.91 -8.21
N ASP A 14 -20.53 -24.78 -9.19
CA ASP A 14 -20.38 -26.23 -9.00
C ASP A 14 -18.91 -26.66 -9.06
N ALA A 15 -17.98 -25.73 -9.27
CA ALA A 15 -16.56 -26.06 -9.35
C ALA A 15 -16.02 -26.49 -7.99
N PRO A 16 -15.34 -27.64 -7.90
CA PRO A 16 -14.84 -28.15 -6.62
C PRO A 16 -13.73 -27.25 -6.08
N LEU A 17 -13.81 -26.92 -4.77
CA LEU A 17 -12.76 -26.20 -4.07
C LEU A 17 -11.67 -27.18 -3.63
N VAL A 18 -10.58 -27.23 -4.39
CA VAL A 18 -9.48 -28.18 -4.20
C VAL A 18 -8.32 -27.52 -3.49
N SER A 19 -8.09 -27.88 -2.23
CA SER A 19 -7.03 -27.30 -1.40
C SER A 19 -5.63 -27.46 -2.00
N GLU A 20 -5.36 -28.55 -2.68
CA GLU A 20 -4.08 -28.88 -3.31
C GLU A 20 -3.80 -28.01 -4.53
N ALA A 21 -4.84 -27.51 -5.20
CA ALA A 21 -4.72 -26.66 -6.37
C ALA A 21 -4.23 -25.23 -6.07
N ILE A 22 -4.12 -24.85 -4.79
CA ILE A 22 -3.71 -23.49 -4.40
C ILE A 22 -2.31 -23.10 -4.89
N GLY A 23 -1.46 -24.05 -5.20
CA GLY A 23 -0.16 -23.84 -5.87
C GLY A 23 -0.29 -23.35 -7.32
N ASN A 24 -1.42 -23.60 -7.98
CA ASN A 24 -1.67 -23.24 -9.37
C ASN A 24 -2.16 -21.80 -9.48
N GLU A 25 -1.51 -21.01 -10.35
CA GLU A 25 -1.85 -19.60 -10.56
C GLU A 25 -3.28 -19.42 -11.12
N TRP A 26 -3.69 -20.25 -12.07
CA TRP A 26 -5.04 -20.18 -12.64
C TRP A 26 -6.13 -20.46 -11.60
N TYR A 27 -5.86 -21.39 -10.69
CA TYR A 27 -6.78 -21.65 -9.58
C TYR A 27 -6.91 -20.46 -8.63
N ARG A 28 -5.81 -19.78 -8.35
CA ARG A 28 -5.83 -18.54 -7.55
C ARG A 28 -6.63 -17.42 -8.21
N LEU A 29 -6.46 -17.24 -9.52
CA LEU A 29 -7.26 -16.31 -10.32
C LEU A 29 -8.75 -16.70 -10.35
N PHE A 30 -9.03 -17.99 -10.45
CA PHE A 30 -10.39 -18.52 -10.35
C PHE A 30 -11.05 -18.14 -9.01
N LEU A 31 -10.38 -18.32 -7.87
CA LEU A 31 -10.91 -17.95 -6.56
C LEU A 31 -11.23 -16.44 -6.48
N GLN A 32 -10.38 -15.61 -7.05
CA GLN A 32 -10.60 -14.17 -7.12
C GLN A 32 -11.82 -13.83 -7.98
N ALA A 33 -11.95 -14.47 -9.15
CA ALA A 33 -13.07 -14.26 -10.05
C ALA A 33 -14.40 -14.74 -9.44
N LEU A 34 -14.39 -15.86 -8.71
CA LEU A 34 -15.56 -16.40 -8.02
C LEU A 34 -16.13 -15.41 -7.00
N VAL A 35 -15.29 -14.89 -6.12
CA VAL A 35 -15.74 -13.92 -5.11
C VAL A 35 -16.13 -12.60 -5.77
N ALA A 36 -15.35 -12.08 -6.71
CA ALA A 36 -15.65 -10.83 -7.41
C ALA A 36 -16.99 -10.89 -8.14
N ARG A 37 -17.27 -12.01 -8.82
CA ARG A 37 -18.56 -12.26 -9.47
C ARG A 37 -19.71 -12.21 -8.49
N GLN A 38 -19.58 -12.87 -7.35
CA GLN A 38 -20.65 -12.87 -6.35
C GLN A 38 -20.85 -11.49 -5.71
N MET A 39 -19.77 -10.71 -5.54
CA MET A 39 -19.84 -9.31 -5.15
C MET A 39 -20.66 -8.48 -6.16
N ALA A 40 -20.38 -8.66 -7.46
CA ALA A 40 -21.09 -7.96 -8.53
C ALA A 40 -22.56 -8.39 -8.62
N LYS A 41 -22.84 -9.69 -8.50
CA LYS A 41 -24.24 -10.23 -8.52
C LYS A 41 -25.09 -9.67 -7.39
N ASN A 42 -24.48 -9.37 -6.24
CA ASN A 42 -25.15 -8.77 -5.09
C ASN A 42 -25.12 -7.23 -5.07
N ASN A 43 -24.63 -6.59 -6.16
CA ASN A 43 -24.49 -5.13 -6.27
C ASN A 43 -23.75 -4.48 -5.08
N ILE A 44 -22.70 -5.15 -4.58
CA ILE A 44 -21.94 -4.67 -3.43
C ILE A 44 -20.96 -3.59 -3.87
N THR A 45 -21.23 -2.34 -3.46
CA THR A 45 -20.40 -1.16 -3.75
C THR A 45 -19.85 -0.49 -2.49
N GLU A 46 -20.57 -0.62 -1.37
CA GLU A 46 -20.18 -0.04 -0.08
C GLU A 46 -19.53 -1.07 0.84
N ASN A 47 -18.66 -0.60 1.73
CA ASN A 47 -17.91 -1.45 2.66
C ASN A 47 -17.27 -2.66 1.94
N TYR A 48 -16.71 -2.37 0.76
CA TYR A 48 -16.31 -3.41 -0.22
C TYR A 48 -15.39 -4.46 0.39
N PHE A 49 -14.37 -4.04 1.16
CA PHE A 49 -13.43 -4.97 1.79
C PHE A 49 -14.13 -5.88 2.82
N ALA A 50 -14.94 -5.30 3.71
CA ALA A 50 -15.66 -6.05 4.74
C ALA A 50 -16.59 -7.10 4.13
N ARG A 51 -17.32 -6.70 3.10
CA ARG A 51 -18.22 -7.59 2.36
C ARG A 51 -17.47 -8.69 1.61
N GLN A 52 -16.37 -8.34 0.97
CA GLN A 52 -15.50 -9.28 0.27
C GLN A 52 -14.90 -10.31 1.23
N TYR A 53 -14.40 -9.86 2.39
CA TYR A 53 -13.82 -10.72 3.43
C TYR A 53 -14.87 -11.70 4.01
N GLY A 54 -16.07 -11.20 4.32
CA GLY A 54 -17.19 -12.00 4.81
C GLY A 54 -17.67 -13.01 3.78
N LEU A 55 -17.90 -12.56 2.54
CA LEU A 55 -18.38 -13.41 1.44
C LEU A 55 -17.39 -14.53 1.11
N ALA A 56 -16.09 -14.24 1.17
CA ALA A 56 -15.08 -15.29 1.02
C ALA A 56 -15.27 -16.42 2.02
N GLY A 57 -15.64 -16.12 3.28
CA GLY A 57 -15.92 -17.13 4.30
C GLY A 57 -17.21 -17.94 4.08
N VAL A 58 -18.13 -17.44 3.23
CA VAL A 58 -19.31 -18.19 2.81
C VAL A 58 -19.01 -19.12 1.63
N LEU A 59 -18.15 -18.68 0.72
CA LEU A 59 -17.87 -19.39 -0.53
C LEU A 59 -16.68 -20.35 -0.45
N LEU A 60 -15.72 -20.06 0.42
CA LEU A 60 -14.45 -20.76 0.49
C LEU A 60 -14.22 -21.36 1.88
N THR A 61 -13.48 -22.47 1.94
CA THR A 61 -13.07 -23.11 3.20
C THR A 61 -11.59 -23.51 3.14
N GLY A 62 -10.98 -23.81 4.28
CA GLY A 62 -9.61 -24.34 4.37
C GLY A 62 -8.55 -23.45 3.68
N LYS A 63 -7.61 -24.07 2.98
CA LYS A 63 -6.50 -23.38 2.29
C LYS A 63 -6.94 -22.33 1.25
N PRO A 64 -7.97 -22.58 0.38
CA PRO A 64 -8.52 -21.56 -0.51
C PRO A 64 -8.98 -20.29 0.21
N LEU A 65 -9.68 -20.43 1.33
CA LEU A 65 -10.12 -19.30 2.16
C LEU A 65 -8.93 -18.56 2.77
N ALA A 66 -7.98 -19.29 3.36
CA ALA A 66 -6.79 -18.72 3.96
C ALA A 66 -5.96 -17.93 2.94
N PHE A 67 -5.69 -18.51 1.78
CA PHE A 67 -5.01 -17.83 0.68
C PHE A 67 -5.76 -16.56 0.27
N TYR A 68 -7.04 -16.68 -0.03
CA TYR A 68 -7.83 -15.55 -0.52
C TYR A 68 -7.85 -14.38 0.47
N ARG A 69 -8.11 -14.66 1.76
CA ARG A 69 -8.11 -13.64 2.81
C ARG A 69 -6.75 -13.01 3.01
N SER A 70 -5.67 -13.78 2.97
CA SER A 70 -4.31 -13.24 3.05
C SER A 70 -4.01 -12.27 1.90
N GLU A 71 -4.42 -12.59 0.67
CA GLU A 71 -4.18 -11.75 -0.50
C GLU A 71 -4.97 -10.44 -0.46
N ILE A 72 -6.25 -10.46 -0.08
CA ILE A 72 -7.03 -9.22 0.02
C ILE A 72 -6.56 -8.33 1.17
N ILE A 73 -6.11 -8.89 2.30
CA ILE A 73 -5.48 -8.15 3.39
C ILE A 73 -4.18 -7.51 2.90
N ARG A 74 -3.31 -8.28 2.23
CA ARG A 74 -2.05 -7.80 1.67
C ARG A 74 -2.26 -6.64 0.69
N LEU A 75 -3.19 -6.80 -0.25
CA LEU A 75 -3.52 -5.75 -1.23
C LEU A 75 -4.06 -4.48 -0.55
N ALA A 76 -4.91 -4.64 0.45
CA ALA A 76 -5.49 -3.52 1.16
C ALA A 76 -4.47 -2.80 2.06
N PHE A 77 -3.50 -3.53 2.65
CA PHE A 77 -2.37 -2.93 3.37
C PHE A 77 -1.39 -2.20 2.44
N SER A 78 -1.22 -2.66 1.19
CA SER A 78 -0.41 -1.96 0.19
C SER A 78 -1.04 -0.66 -0.31
N GLY A 79 -2.33 -0.44 -0.02
CA GLY A 79 -3.08 0.78 -0.28
C GLY A 79 -3.25 1.63 0.98
N ASP A 80 -4.11 2.64 0.89
CA ASP A 80 -4.39 3.58 1.99
C ASP A 80 -5.53 3.11 2.92
N ARG A 81 -5.64 1.79 3.16
CA ARG A 81 -6.79 1.19 3.88
C ARG A 81 -6.40 0.52 5.21
N TYR A 82 -5.27 0.90 5.79
CA TYR A 82 -4.73 0.28 7.00
C TYR A 82 -5.77 0.18 8.14
N ARG A 83 -6.44 1.30 8.47
CA ARG A 83 -7.40 1.35 9.59
C ARG A 83 -8.62 0.45 9.38
N GLU A 84 -9.10 0.37 8.14
CA GLU A 84 -10.23 -0.47 7.78
C GLU A 84 -9.88 -1.96 7.88
N VAL A 85 -8.66 -2.31 7.49
CA VAL A 85 -8.22 -3.70 7.35
C VAL A 85 -7.74 -4.31 8.66
N LEU A 86 -7.24 -3.51 9.59
CA LEU A 86 -6.65 -3.96 10.84
C LEU A 86 -7.52 -4.96 11.65
N PRO A 87 -8.84 -4.75 11.84
CA PRO A 87 -9.68 -5.72 12.55
C PRO A 87 -9.73 -7.10 11.87
N TYR A 88 -9.74 -7.13 10.54
CA TYR A 88 -9.78 -8.37 9.75
C TYR A 88 -8.43 -9.09 9.75
N TYR A 89 -7.34 -8.34 9.78
CA TYR A 89 -6.00 -8.90 9.97
C TYR A 89 -5.87 -9.59 11.34
N ILE A 90 -6.34 -8.94 12.42
CA ILE A 90 -6.35 -9.53 13.76
C ILE A 90 -7.19 -10.82 13.76
N GLN A 91 -8.38 -10.78 13.18
CA GLN A 91 -9.26 -11.96 13.06
C GLN A 91 -8.58 -13.07 12.23
N PHE A 92 -7.87 -12.72 11.18
CA PHE A 92 -7.13 -13.66 10.33
C PHE A 92 -6.07 -14.41 11.13
N LEU A 93 -5.25 -13.70 11.92
CA LEU A 93 -4.21 -14.30 12.76
C LEU A 93 -4.74 -15.19 13.90
N GLN A 94 -5.97 -14.94 14.36
CA GLN A 94 -6.61 -15.79 15.38
C GLN A 94 -7.01 -17.16 14.84
N ASN A 95 -7.13 -17.31 13.54
CA ASN A 95 -7.48 -18.58 12.91
C ASN A 95 -6.23 -19.43 12.67
N LYS A 96 -5.97 -20.37 13.58
CA LYS A 96 -4.78 -21.26 13.54
C LYS A 96 -4.70 -22.16 12.30
N GLU A 97 -5.77 -22.31 11.54
CA GLU A 97 -5.75 -23.07 10.28
C GLU A 97 -5.00 -22.31 9.14
N PHE A 98 -4.74 -21.02 9.34
CA PHE A 98 -4.20 -20.13 8.31
C PHE A 98 -2.70 -19.83 8.46
N THR A 99 -2.01 -20.46 9.39
CA THR A 99 -0.61 -20.17 9.77
C THR A 99 0.38 -20.16 8.60
N ALA A 100 0.12 -20.95 7.55
CA ALA A 100 0.96 -20.97 6.34
C ALA A 100 1.02 -19.62 5.60
N TYR A 101 0.04 -18.73 5.85
CA TYR A 101 -0.08 -17.42 5.21
C TYR A 101 0.23 -16.26 6.14
N ASP A 102 0.36 -16.52 7.46
CA ASP A 102 0.56 -15.50 8.48
C ASP A 102 1.83 -14.68 8.24
N ALA A 103 2.94 -15.34 7.92
CA ALA A 103 4.25 -14.70 7.79
C ALA A 103 4.25 -13.57 6.75
N LYS A 104 3.63 -13.78 5.58
CA LYS A 104 3.59 -12.77 4.51
C LYS A 104 2.78 -11.54 4.89
N VAL A 105 1.65 -11.78 5.56
CA VAL A 105 0.74 -10.69 5.97
C VAL A 105 1.32 -9.95 7.16
N THR A 106 1.98 -10.66 8.08
CA THR A 106 2.63 -10.09 9.26
C THR A 106 3.83 -9.22 8.89
N ASP A 107 4.71 -9.67 7.99
CA ASP A 107 5.85 -8.86 7.51
C ASP A 107 5.37 -7.52 6.91
N LEU A 108 4.34 -7.56 6.10
CA LEU A 108 3.77 -6.35 5.51
C LEU A 108 3.12 -5.45 6.58
N TYR A 109 2.36 -6.05 7.52
CA TYR A 109 1.75 -5.32 8.63
C TYR A 109 2.80 -4.61 9.48
N GLU A 110 3.88 -5.28 9.86
CA GLU A 110 4.94 -4.70 10.67
C GLU A 110 5.61 -3.50 10.00
N LYS A 111 5.82 -3.58 8.68
CA LYS A 111 6.36 -2.45 7.88
C LYS A 111 5.42 -1.24 7.91
N ILE A 112 4.14 -1.48 7.70
CA ILE A 112 3.12 -0.42 7.66
C ILE A 112 2.84 0.13 9.06
N ALA A 113 2.80 -0.73 10.08
CA ALA A 113 2.53 -0.31 11.45
C ALA A 113 3.56 0.70 11.98
N ARG A 114 4.81 0.63 11.50
CA ARG A 114 5.87 1.59 11.87
C ARG A 114 5.60 3.02 11.39
N VAL A 115 4.79 3.18 10.35
CA VAL A 115 4.43 4.48 9.76
C VAL A 115 2.93 4.77 9.82
N ALA A 116 2.18 3.98 10.57
CA ALA A 116 0.74 4.13 10.70
C ALA A 116 0.37 5.44 11.43
N PRO A 117 -0.77 6.04 11.10
CA PRO A 117 -1.25 7.23 11.80
C PRO A 117 -1.35 7.01 13.32
N GLY A 118 -0.73 7.92 14.09
CA GLY A 118 -0.63 7.84 15.55
C GLY A 118 0.61 7.14 16.09
N THR A 119 1.44 6.54 15.22
CA THR A 119 2.74 5.97 15.58
C THR A 119 3.82 7.05 15.49
N PRO A 120 4.80 7.09 16.42
CA PRO A 120 5.95 7.96 16.26
C PRO A 120 6.68 7.66 14.94
N ALA A 121 6.96 8.71 14.16
CA ALA A 121 7.68 8.56 12.91
C ALA A 121 9.08 7.95 13.13
N PRO A 122 9.54 7.01 12.27
CA PRO A 122 10.91 6.49 12.33
C PRO A 122 11.92 7.64 12.22
N THR A 123 12.96 7.57 13.03
CA THR A 123 14.06 8.54 12.97
C THR A 123 14.92 8.28 11.74
N PHE A 124 15.38 9.36 11.10
CA PHE A 124 16.37 9.29 10.03
C PHE A 124 17.41 10.40 10.19
N THR A 125 18.55 10.20 9.57
CA THR A 125 19.57 11.23 9.33
C THR A 125 19.92 11.17 7.85
N ALA A 126 19.94 12.34 7.21
CA ALA A 126 20.24 12.52 5.79
C ALA A 126 21.28 13.64 5.61
N GLU A 127 21.88 13.79 4.44
CA GLU A 127 22.75 14.93 4.13
C GLU A 127 22.05 15.90 3.18
N ASP A 128 22.17 17.20 3.44
CA ASP A 128 21.70 18.23 2.50
C ASP A 128 22.66 18.42 1.32
N ALA A 129 22.35 19.35 0.43
CA ALA A 129 23.16 19.61 -0.76
C ALA A 129 24.59 20.07 -0.42
N GLU A 130 24.76 20.69 0.72
CA GLU A 130 26.03 21.20 1.25
C GLU A 130 26.82 20.14 2.08
N GLY A 131 26.27 18.92 2.23
CA GLY A 131 26.86 17.82 3.00
C GLY A 131 26.64 17.93 4.51
N LYS A 132 25.71 18.77 4.95
CA LYS A 132 25.38 18.91 6.37
C LYS A 132 24.33 17.90 6.77
N ALA A 133 24.52 17.28 7.93
CA ALA A 133 23.57 16.32 8.47
C ALA A 133 22.23 17.00 8.85
N VAL A 134 21.13 16.44 8.35
CA VAL A 134 19.75 16.80 8.64
C VAL A 134 19.05 15.60 9.25
N SER A 135 18.34 15.80 10.35
CA SER A 135 17.57 14.74 11.02
C SER A 135 16.14 15.16 11.31
N LEU A 136 15.24 14.19 11.39
CA LEU A 136 13.85 14.42 11.76
C LEU A 136 13.73 15.08 13.16
N ALA A 137 14.68 14.77 14.06
CA ALA A 137 14.70 15.33 15.41
C ALA A 137 14.85 16.87 15.43
N GLN A 138 15.54 17.46 14.45
CA GLN A 138 15.71 18.92 14.32
C GLN A 138 14.42 19.63 13.89
N LEU A 139 13.43 18.89 13.40
CA LEU A 139 12.16 19.39 12.91
C LEU A 139 11.02 19.22 13.93
N ARG A 140 11.34 18.87 15.17
CA ARG A 140 10.34 18.71 16.24
C ARG A 140 9.56 20.01 16.45
N GLY A 141 8.24 19.86 16.68
CA GLY A 141 7.32 20.99 16.87
C GLY A 141 6.75 21.55 15.56
N LYS A 142 7.21 21.05 14.40
CA LYS A 142 6.67 21.42 13.09
C LYS A 142 5.84 20.27 12.51
N ILE A 143 4.91 20.61 11.62
CA ILE A 143 4.29 19.65 10.72
C ILE A 143 5.30 19.40 9.59
N VAL A 144 5.73 18.17 9.40
CA VAL A 144 6.72 17.81 8.39
C VAL A 144 6.05 17.00 7.28
N TYR A 145 6.18 17.48 6.03
CA TYR A 145 5.81 16.74 4.84
C TYR A 145 7.07 16.13 4.21
N LEU A 146 7.19 14.80 4.29
CA LEU A 146 8.29 14.06 3.66
C LEU A 146 7.89 13.65 2.25
N ASN A 147 8.64 14.12 1.25
CA ASN A 147 8.48 13.73 -0.15
C ASN A 147 9.69 12.88 -0.58
N PHE A 148 9.45 11.60 -0.84
CA PHE A 148 10.49 10.71 -1.37
C PHE A 148 10.51 10.79 -2.90
N TRP A 149 11.70 10.97 -3.47
CA TRP A 149 11.90 11.13 -4.91
C TRP A 149 13.23 10.55 -5.39
N ALA A 150 13.46 10.51 -6.71
CA ALA A 150 14.73 10.15 -7.29
C ALA A 150 14.95 10.91 -8.61
N SER A 151 16.21 11.10 -9.01
CA SER A 151 16.58 11.79 -10.25
C SER A 151 16.03 11.11 -11.51
N TRP A 152 15.88 9.79 -11.48
CA TRP A 152 15.32 8.97 -12.56
C TRP A 152 13.78 8.91 -12.55
N CYS A 153 13.12 9.45 -11.54
CA CYS A 153 11.67 9.46 -11.42
C CYS A 153 11.06 10.71 -12.07
N SER A 154 10.82 10.66 -13.37
CA SER A 154 10.27 11.81 -14.11
C SER A 154 8.91 12.30 -13.60
N ALA A 155 8.06 11.38 -13.09
CA ALA A 155 6.79 11.73 -12.47
C ALA A 155 6.98 12.47 -11.14
N CYS A 156 8.02 12.09 -10.37
CA CYS A 156 8.37 12.76 -9.12
C CYS A 156 8.82 14.21 -9.39
N LEU A 157 9.70 14.40 -10.39
CA LEU A 157 10.22 15.72 -10.77
C LEU A 157 9.07 16.66 -11.19
N LYS A 158 8.18 16.20 -12.07
CA LYS A 158 6.98 16.97 -12.46
C LYS A 158 6.10 17.34 -11.26
N LYS A 159 5.95 16.42 -10.31
CA LYS A 159 5.17 16.67 -9.10
C LYS A 159 5.85 17.69 -8.19
N MET A 160 7.17 17.67 -8.09
CA MET A 160 7.95 18.64 -7.32
C MET A 160 7.81 20.06 -7.90
N ASP A 161 7.84 20.21 -9.23
CA ASP A 161 7.62 21.50 -9.89
C ASP A 161 6.23 22.07 -9.55
N MET A 162 5.18 21.23 -9.63
CA MET A 162 3.83 21.64 -9.24
C MET A 162 3.72 21.99 -7.74
N PHE A 163 4.48 21.30 -6.90
CA PHE A 163 4.47 21.56 -5.45
C PHE A 163 5.19 22.85 -5.07
N SER A 164 6.13 23.34 -5.90
CA SER A 164 6.86 24.57 -5.66
C SER A 164 5.92 25.78 -5.51
N ASP A 165 4.85 25.82 -6.27
CA ASP A 165 3.85 26.89 -6.24
C ASP A 165 3.13 26.96 -4.86
N TYR A 166 2.92 25.79 -4.22
CA TYR A 166 2.26 25.69 -2.91
C TYR A 166 3.25 25.71 -1.74
N ALA A 167 4.52 25.49 -1.97
CA ALA A 167 5.54 25.39 -0.90
C ALA A 167 5.59 26.63 -0.02
N SER A 168 5.50 27.81 -0.62
CA SER A 168 5.51 29.08 0.09
C SER A 168 4.28 29.29 0.99
N GLU A 169 3.12 28.78 0.57
CA GLU A 169 1.88 28.81 1.34
C GLU A 169 1.94 27.81 2.49
N LEU A 170 2.39 26.59 2.23
CA LEU A 170 2.55 25.55 3.24
C LEU A 170 3.54 25.97 4.32
N ASN A 171 4.68 26.56 3.95
CA ASN A 171 5.67 27.08 4.90
C ASN A 171 5.08 28.19 5.80
N ARG A 172 4.30 29.11 5.23
CA ARG A 172 3.61 30.15 6.02
C ARG A 172 2.62 29.57 7.03
N ASN A 173 2.05 28.42 6.71
CA ASN A 173 1.13 27.67 7.58
C ASN A 173 1.86 26.69 8.54
N GLY A 174 3.19 26.78 8.66
CA GLY A 174 3.99 25.99 9.62
C GLY A 174 4.29 24.57 9.15
N VAL A 175 4.08 24.25 7.86
CA VAL A 175 4.44 22.96 7.29
C VAL A 175 5.86 23.04 6.71
N GLU A 176 6.77 22.21 7.18
CA GLU A 176 8.12 22.06 6.64
C GLU A 176 8.13 20.96 5.59
N ILE A 177 8.54 21.28 4.36
CA ILE A 177 8.66 20.32 3.27
C ILE A 177 10.10 19.83 3.21
N VAL A 178 10.29 18.50 3.30
CA VAL A 178 11.58 17.85 3.19
C VAL A 178 11.54 16.86 2.04
N ASN A 179 12.31 17.13 0.98
CA ASN A 179 12.46 16.25 -0.16
C ASN A 179 13.63 15.29 0.11
N ILE A 180 13.37 13.99 0.20
CA ILE A 180 14.37 12.95 0.46
C ILE A 180 14.62 12.18 -0.83
N SER A 181 15.83 12.26 -1.35
CA SER A 181 16.26 11.45 -2.50
C SER A 181 16.56 10.01 -2.06
N ILE A 182 16.13 9.06 -2.87
CA ILE A 182 16.47 7.64 -2.77
C ILE A 182 17.47 7.22 -3.86
N ASP A 183 18.19 8.16 -4.47
CA ASP A 183 19.24 7.86 -5.43
C ASP A 183 20.45 7.20 -4.73
N GLU A 184 20.99 6.15 -5.34
CA GLU A 184 22.21 5.49 -4.85
C GLU A 184 23.45 6.37 -5.03
N ASN A 185 23.43 7.29 -6.00
CA ASN A 185 24.54 8.20 -6.28
C ASN A 185 24.16 9.65 -5.93
N ALA A 186 24.87 10.21 -4.96
CA ALA A 186 24.65 11.57 -4.49
C ALA A 186 24.80 12.64 -5.59
N GLY A 187 25.65 12.44 -6.61
CA GLY A 187 25.80 13.35 -7.73
C GLY A 187 24.55 13.47 -8.58
N ASN A 188 23.82 12.38 -8.75
CA ASN A 188 22.61 12.35 -9.58
C ASN A 188 21.50 13.25 -9.01
N TRP A 189 21.21 13.10 -7.73
CA TRP A 189 20.15 13.91 -7.11
C TRP A 189 20.56 15.39 -6.99
N ARG A 190 21.84 15.69 -6.69
CA ARG A 190 22.32 17.08 -6.61
C ARG A 190 22.16 17.78 -7.96
N ASN A 191 22.53 17.13 -9.06
CA ASN A 191 22.38 17.67 -10.39
C ASN A 191 20.90 17.89 -10.76
N ALA A 192 20.05 16.90 -10.50
CA ALA A 192 18.63 17.01 -10.77
C ALA A 192 17.94 18.07 -9.88
N PHE A 193 18.35 18.20 -8.63
CA PHE A 193 17.82 19.19 -7.70
C PHE A 193 18.22 20.62 -8.08
N CYS A 194 19.47 20.85 -8.48
CA CYS A 194 19.91 22.16 -8.96
C CYS A 194 19.18 22.60 -10.24
N ALA A 195 18.69 21.64 -11.03
CA ALA A 195 17.88 21.90 -12.23
C ALA A 195 16.40 22.17 -11.92
N SER A 196 15.91 21.79 -10.73
CA SER A 196 14.53 22.02 -10.27
C SER A 196 14.44 23.26 -9.38
N ALA A 197 13.40 24.07 -9.56
CA ALA A 197 13.18 25.29 -8.74
C ALA A 197 12.67 24.99 -7.31
N SER A 198 12.80 23.77 -6.80
CA SER A 198 12.17 23.31 -5.54
C SER A 198 13.01 23.60 -4.29
N PRO A 199 12.42 24.07 -3.18
CA PRO A 199 13.15 24.35 -1.94
C PRO A 199 13.49 23.09 -1.15
N ARG A 200 14.73 23.03 -0.65
CA ARG A 200 15.37 22.04 0.26
C ARG A 200 15.21 20.55 -0.10
N ALA A 201 16.32 19.93 -0.49
CA ALA A 201 16.46 18.49 -0.57
C ALA A 201 17.52 17.97 0.42
N ALA A 202 17.29 16.76 0.93
CA ALA A 202 18.26 15.98 1.67
C ALA A 202 18.32 14.55 1.10
N THR A 203 19.46 13.85 1.26
CA THR A 203 19.60 12.42 0.95
C THR A 203 19.68 11.62 2.24
N ALA A 204 19.02 10.45 2.24
CA ALA A 204 19.14 9.46 3.30
C ALA A 204 20.33 8.54 3.07
#